data_afd283389b6fedb869dd61f925ffa1f4
#
_entry.id   afd283389b6fedb869dd61f925ffa1f4
#
_cell.length_a   1.000
_cell.length_b   1.000
_cell.length_c   1.000
_cell.angle_alpha   90.00
_cell.angle_beta   90.00
_cell.angle_gamma   90.00
#
_symmetry.space_group_name_H-M   'P 1'
#
loop_
_entity.id
_entity.type
_entity.pdbx_description
1 polymer ?
#
loop_
_entity_poly.entity_id
_entity_poly.type
_entity_poly.pdbx_seq_one_letter_code
_entity_poly.pdbx_strand_id
1 'polypeptide(L)'
;NIHFPQADTSKFIESWKHARCLIMQGGQGDVKHWAFNEPPKREGAYKENPQTVEEYKKLPTRVLDLHPITIQQNSRLHCGGNVPLIPTQAVTVGPKETWETDQVSIWHAGAHDNPFGQRLTTYMISNNIPDTSVPMSVLADHPNVKFNFYAPGLGTCSVEMH
;
A
#
# COMPACT_ATOMS: atom_id res chain seq x y z
N ASN A 1 21.21 -9.82 -9.49
CA ASN A 1 20.93 -8.54 -10.13
C ASN A 1 19.99 -7.72 -9.26
N ILE A 2 20.27 -6.43 -9.11
CA ILE A 2 19.42 -5.50 -8.35
C ILE A 2 18.92 -4.45 -9.34
N HIS A 3 17.61 -4.26 -9.39
CA HIS A 3 16.95 -3.30 -10.27
C HIS A 3 16.10 -2.35 -9.42
N PHE A 4 16.40 -1.06 -9.47
CA PHE A 4 15.61 -0.02 -8.84
C PHE A 4 14.81 0.72 -9.92
N PRO A 5 13.49 0.91 -9.75
CA PRO A 5 12.73 1.81 -10.62
C PRO A 5 13.24 3.23 -10.45
N GLN A 6 13.30 3.96 -11.55
CA GLN A 6 13.68 5.37 -11.60
C GLN A 6 12.49 6.22 -12.04
N ALA A 7 12.63 7.54 -12.04
CA ALA A 7 11.58 8.44 -12.51
C ALA A 7 11.12 8.10 -13.94
N ASP A 8 12.07 7.72 -14.82
CA ASP A 8 11.73 7.02 -16.05
C ASP A 8 11.53 5.52 -15.76
N THR A 9 10.28 5.10 -15.66
CA THR A 9 9.91 3.72 -15.31
C THR A 9 9.99 2.75 -16.49
N SER A 10 10.29 3.22 -17.71
CA SER A 10 10.23 2.43 -18.94
C SER A 10 11.12 1.18 -18.91
N LYS A 11 12.36 1.33 -18.44
CA LYS A 11 13.31 0.21 -18.31
C LYS A 11 12.88 -0.81 -17.27
N PHE A 12 12.29 -0.35 -16.17
CA PHE A 12 11.77 -1.23 -15.12
C PHE A 12 10.58 -2.04 -15.65
N ILE A 13 9.62 -1.38 -16.29
CA ILE A 13 8.46 -2.04 -16.91
C ILE A 13 8.90 -3.01 -18.01
N GLU A 14 9.89 -2.66 -18.81
CA GLU A 14 10.43 -3.57 -19.83
C GLU A 14 11.10 -4.80 -19.20
N SER A 15 11.87 -4.62 -18.13
CA SER A 15 12.51 -5.74 -17.42
C SER A 15 11.49 -6.74 -16.87
N TRP A 16 10.31 -6.25 -16.47
CA TRP A 16 9.23 -7.09 -15.96
C TRP A 16 8.70 -8.08 -17.00
N LYS A 17 8.72 -7.72 -18.29
CA LYS A 17 8.31 -8.61 -19.38
C LYS A 17 9.23 -9.82 -19.54
N HIS A 18 10.47 -9.75 -19.08
CA HIS A 18 11.51 -10.77 -19.22
C HIS A 18 11.89 -11.45 -17.90
N ALA A 19 11.21 -11.08 -16.82
CA ALA A 19 11.46 -11.62 -15.49
C ALA A 19 10.15 -12.13 -14.88
N ARG A 20 10.25 -13.16 -14.05
CA ARG A 20 9.15 -13.65 -13.23
C ARG A 20 9.38 -13.24 -11.80
N CYS A 21 8.47 -12.48 -11.24
CA CYS A 21 8.50 -12.14 -9.82
C CYS A 21 7.88 -13.30 -9.01
N LEU A 22 8.72 -14.01 -8.28
CA LEU A 22 8.27 -15.16 -7.48
C LEU A 22 7.56 -14.69 -6.20
N ILE A 23 8.13 -13.69 -5.53
CA ILE A 23 7.58 -13.18 -4.26
C ILE A 23 7.72 -11.67 -4.23
N MET A 24 6.62 -10.99 -4.01
CA MET A 24 6.59 -9.59 -3.60
C MET A 24 6.39 -9.52 -2.10
N GLN A 25 7.30 -8.86 -1.39
CA GLN A 25 7.16 -8.59 0.03
C GLN A 25 6.89 -7.12 0.29
N GLY A 26 6.05 -6.83 1.25
CA GLY A 26 5.73 -5.46 1.62
C GLY A 26 5.13 -5.35 3.02
N GLY A 27 4.90 -4.13 3.43
CA GLY A 27 4.21 -3.77 4.66
C GLY A 27 3.01 -2.86 4.38
N GLN A 28 2.33 -2.46 5.43
CA GLN A 28 1.23 -1.50 5.37
C GLN A 28 1.70 -0.14 5.88
N GLY A 29 1.47 0.91 5.08
CA GLY A 29 1.61 2.28 5.55
C GLY A 29 0.37 2.81 6.28
N ASP A 30 0.47 3.99 6.88
CA ASP A 30 -0.61 4.60 7.68
C ASP A 30 -1.90 4.82 6.88
N VAL A 31 -1.81 5.07 5.57
CA VAL A 31 -2.98 5.15 4.66
C VAL A 31 -3.52 3.79 4.23
N LYS A 32 -3.03 2.68 4.81
CA LYS A 32 -3.43 1.30 4.50
C LYS A 32 -3.14 0.91 3.05
N HIS A 33 -1.99 1.34 2.54
CA HIS A 33 -1.46 0.97 1.24
C HIS A 33 -0.34 -0.08 1.34
N TRP A 34 0.00 -0.71 0.24
CA TRP A 34 1.28 -1.40 0.04
C TRP A 34 2.14 -0.65 -0.96
N ALA A 35 3.48 -0.71 -0.83
CA ALA A 35 4.36 0.20 -1.54
C ALA A 35 3.84 1.65 -1.38
N PHE A 36 3.76 2.44 -2.44
CA PHE A 36 3.06 3.73 -2.42
C PHE A 36 1.80 3.69 -3.30
N ASN A 37 1.07 2.58 -3.29
CA ASN A 37 -0.22 2.50 -3.97
C ASN A 37 -1.28 3.22 -3.13
N GLU A 38 -1.24 4.54 -3.21
CA GLU A 38 -2.06 5.45 -2.44
C GLU A 38 -3.56 5.28 -2.75
N PRO A 39 -4.45 5.64 -1.81
CA PRO A 39 -5.87 5.78 -2.12
C PRO A 39 -6.07 6.72 -3.30
N PRO A 40 -6.99 6.41 -4.23
CA PRO A 40 -7.25 7.26 -5.39
C PRO A 40 -7.68 8.66 -4.98
N LYS A 41 -7.18 9.67 -5.68
CA LYS A 41 -7.63 11.04 -5.49
C LYS A 41 -9.08 11.19 -5.95
N ARG A 42 -9.87 11.90 -5.13
CA ARG A 42 -11.26 12.23 -5.45
C ARG A 42 -11.33 13.52 -6.27
N GLU A 43 -10.84 13.45 -7.50
CA GLU A 43 -10.77 14.58 -8.43
C GLU A 43 -11.09 14.15 -9.86
N GLY A 44 -11.38 15.10 -10.73
CA GLY A 44 -11.68 14.84 -12.13
C GLY A 44 -12.85 13.86 -12.29
N ALA A 45 -12.65 12.81 -13.09
CA ALA A 45 -13.65 11.77 -13.34
C ALA A 45 -14.02 10.97 -12.08
N TYR A 46 -13.16 10.96 -11.08
CA TYR A 46 -13.37 10.22 -9.82
C TYR A 46 -13.91 11.09 -8.67
N LYS A 47 -14.34 12.33 -8.96
CA LYS A 47 -14.87 13.23 -7.94
C LYS A 47 -16.13 12.67 -7.28
N GLU A 48 -17.09 12.26 -8.08
CA GLU A 48 -18.37 11.70 -7.62
C GLU A 48 -18.32 10.18 -7.47
N ASN A 49 -17.70 9.49 -8.41
CA ASN A 49 -17.57 8.04 -8.41
C ASN A 49 -16.10 7.66 -8.17
N PRO A 50 -15.77 6.99 -7.05
CA PRO A 50 -14.39 6.57 -6.80
C PRO A 50 -13.91 5.61 -7.89
N GLN A 51 -12.58 5.57 -8.08
CA GLN A 51 -11.96 4.57 -8.94
C GLN A 51 -12.36 3.17 -8.48
N THR A 52 -12.82 2.35 -9.41
CA THR A 52 -13.20 0.97 -9.11
C THR A 52 -11.98 0.10 -8.79
N VAL A 53 -12.21 -1.02 -8.12
CA VAL A 53 -11.15 -2.01 -7.84
C VAL A 53 -10.50 -2.49 -9.14
N GLU A 54 -11.29 -2.74 -10.18
CA GLU A 54 -10.79 -3.22 -11.48
C GLU A 54 -9.95 -2.18 -12.22
N GLU A 55 -10.28 -0.90 -12.11
CA GLU A 55 -9.46 0.17 -12.67
C GLU A 55 -8.16 0.33 -11.85
N TYR A 56 -8.26 0.23 -10.52
CA TYR A 56 -7.12 0.33 -9.63
C TYR A 56 -6.08 -0.78 -9.88
N LYS A 57 -6.52 -2.02 -10.08
CA LYS A 57 -5.67 -3.16 -10.42
C LYS A 57 -4.88 -2.99 -11.72
N LYS A 58 -5.35 -2.13 -12.64
CA LYS A 58 -4.67 -1.86 -13.92
C LYS A 58 -3.56 -0.81 -13.84
N LEU A 59 -3.41 -0.13 -12.70
CA LEU A 59 -2.39 0.90 -12.53
C LEU A 59 -0.98 0.29 -12.58
N PRO A 60 -0.12 0.73 -13.52
CA PRO A 60 1.24 0.20 -13.63
C PRO A 60 2.19 0.85 -12.61
N THR A 61 3.43 0.37 -12.60
CA THR A 61 4.56 1.06 -11.97
C THR A 61 4.64 2.49 -12.51
N ARG A 62 4.70 3.46 -11.60
CA ARG A 62 4.57 4.88 -11.95
C ARG A 62 5.20 5.80 -10.92
N VAL A 63 5.47 7.02 -11.35
CA VAL A 63 5.67 8.16 -10.44
C VAL A 63 4.31 8.66 -9.99
N LEU A 64 4.17 8.97 -8.72
CA LEU A 64 2.95 9.54 -8.15
C LEU A 64 3.26 10.56 -7.04
N ASP A 65 2.28 11.41 -6.77
CA ASP A 65 2.30 12.28 -5.60
C ASP A 65 1.93 11.47 -4.35
N LEU A 66 2.72 11.63 -3.29
CA LEU A 66 2.46 10.97 -2.02
C LEU A 66 1.26 11.60 -1.31
N HIS A 67 0.47 10.75 -0.68
CA HIS A 67 -0.62 11.21 0.18
C HIS A 67 -0.06 11.98 1.39
N PRO A 68 -0.71 13.07 1.85
CA PRO A 68 -0.23 13.85 3.00
C PRO A 68 0.05 13.02 4.26
N ILE A 69 -0.76 12.00 4.54
CA ILE A 69 -0.53 11.07 5.65
C ILE A 69 0.76 10.26 5.44
N THR A 70 1.06 9.83 4.22
CA THR A 70 2.30 9.13 3.89
C THR A 70 3.51 10.03 4.12
N ILE A 71 3.43 11.30 3.70
CA ILE A 71 4.47 12.29 3.95
C ILE A 71 4.66 12.49 5.45
N GLN A 72 3.57 12.64 6.21
CA GLN A 72 3.61 12.81 7.66
C GLN A 72 4.21 11.58 8.36
N GLN A 73 3.80 10.37 7.99
CA GLN A 73 4.35 9.14 8.53
C GLN A 73 5.88 9.08 8.34
N ASN A 74 6.35 9.34 7.12
CA ASN A 74 7.77 9.31 6.82
C ASN A 74 8.54 10.43 7.55
N SER A 75 7.98 11.62 7.68
CA SER A 75 8.63 12.70 8.43
C SER A 75 8.80 12.33 9.90
N ARG A 76 7.79 11.75 10.52
CA ARG A 76 7.83 11.30 11.91
C ARG A 76 8.86 10.19 12.13
N LEU A 77 8.89 9.20 11.24
CA LEU A 77 9.74 8.03 11.40
C LEU A 77 11.21 8.27 11.06
N HIS A 78 11.49 9.15 10.10
CA HIS A 78 12.85 9.28 9.54
C HIS A 78 13.48 10.66 9.69
N CYS A 79 12.69 11.71 9.92
CA CYS A 79 13.16 13.09 9.89
C CYS A 79 12.76 13.89 11.13
N GLY A 80 12.44 13.25 12.25
CA GLY A 80 12.07 13.91 13.49
C GLY A 80 10.87 14.86 13.39
N GLY A 81 9.96 14.61 12.43
CA GLY A 81 8.79 15.45 12.16
C GLY A 81 9.02 16.59 11.16
N ASN A 82 10.21 16.71 10.60
CA ASN A 82 10.53 17.76 9.62
C ASN A 82 9.97 17.41 8.23
N VAL A 83 8.71 17.79 7.98
CA VAL A 83 7.98 17.52 6.73
C VAL A 83 8.70 17.99 5.47
N PRO A 84 9.29 19.19 5.41
CA PRO A 84 10.04 19.65 4.23
C PRO A 84 11.19 18.77 3.75
N LEU A 85 11.68 17.85 4.58
CA LEU A 85 12.73 16.90 4.19
C LEU A 85 12.18 15.68 3.45
N ILE A 86 10.87 15.51 3.38
CA ILE A 86 10.25 14.37 2.71
C ILE A 86 9.88 14.74 1.28
N PRO A 87 10.32 13.96 0.28
CA PRO A 87 9.87 14.12 -1.10
C PRO A 87 8.35 14.06 -1.21
N THR A 88 7.79 14.89 -2.09
CA THR A 88 6.34 14.88 -2.35
C THR A 88 5.93 13.83 -3.37
N GLN A 89 6.91 13.24 -4.06
CA GLN A 89 6.68 12.22 -5.08
C GLN A 89 7.54 10.99 -4.83
N ALA A 90 7.05 9.84 -5.30
CA ALA A 90 7.78 8.59 -5.29
C ALA A 90 7.51 7.77 -6.55
N VAL A 91 8.43 6.86 -6.85
CA VAL A 91 8.19 5.77 -7.80
C VAL A 91 7.62 4.58 -7.01
N THR A 92 6.56 3.98 -7.51
CA THR A 92 5.99 2.79 -6.88
C THR A 92 5.78 1.67 -7.89
N VAL A 93 6.04 0.43 -7.46
CA VAL A 93 5.52 -0.73 -8.18
C VAL A 93 4.00 -0.68 -8.17
N GLY A 94 3.37 -0.92 -9.32
CA GLY A 94 1.93 -0.78 -9.47
C GLY A 94 1.13 -2.01 -9.02
N PRO A 95 -0.18 -1.85 -8.83
CA PRO A 95 -1.09 -2.98 -8.69
C PRO A 95 -0.95 -3.97 -9.84
N LYS A 96 -0.84 -3.51 -11.08
CA LYS A 96 -0.70 -4.38 -12.26
C LYS A 96 0.44 -5.39 -12.06
N GLU A 97 1.65 -4.93 -11.78
CA GLU A 97 2.80 -5.78 -11.55
C GLU A 97 2.64 -6.64 -10.28
N THR A 98 1.91 -6.14 -9.28
CA THR A 98 1.58 -6.93 -8.08
C THR A 98 0.76 -8.16 -8.43
N TRP A 99 -0.25 -8.03 -9.30
CA TRP A 99 -1.07 -9.18 -9.74
C TRP A 99 -0.34 -10.15 -10.68
N GLU A 100 0.76 -9.73 -11.27
CA GLU A 100 1.64 -10.58 -12.10
C GLU A 100 2.65 -11.38 -11.26
N THR A 101 2.69 -11.20 -9.92
CA THR A 101 3.59 -11.96 -9.05
C THR A 101 3.01 -13.32 -8.68
N ASP A 102 3.87 -14.31 -8.45
CA ASP A 102 3.41 -15.65 -8.03
C ASP A 102 2.84 -15.64 -6.61
N GLN A 103 3.42 -14.82 -5.73
CA GLN A 103 3.00 -14.70 -4.35
C GLN A 103 3.21 -13.27 -3.82
N VAL A 104 2.23 -12.77 -3.10
CA VAL A 104 2.36 -11.53 -2.32
C VAL A 104 2.42 -11.89 -0.84
N SER A 105 3.39 -11.36 -0.11
CA SER A 105 3.58 -11.56 1.32
C SER A 105 3.61 -10.21 2.03
N ILE A 106 2.56 -9.88 2.76
CA ILE A 106 2.42 -8.63 3.49
C ILE A 106 2.70 -8.87 4.97
N TRP A 107 3.54 -8.01 5.54
CA TRP A 107 3.93 -8.06 6.94
C TRP A 107 3.41 -6.82 7.66
N HIS A 108 2.46 -7.04 8.56
CA HIS A 108 1.88 -6.00 9.41
C HIS A 108 2.59 -6.02 10.75
N ALA A 109 3.66 -5.23 10.85
CA ALA A 109 4.42 -5.11 12.09
C ALA A 109 3.58 -4.48 13.22
N GLY A 110 2.62 -3.62 12.82
CA GLY A 110 1.73 -2.93 13.75
C GLY A 110 2.38 -1.69 14.37
N ALA A 111 1.54 -0.80 14.84
CA ALA A 111 1.92 0.30 15.71
C ALA A 111 1.16 0.09 17.02
N HIS A 112 1.90 -0.11 18.12
CA HIS A 112 1.30 -0.40 19.41
C HIS A 112 0.46 0.75 19.95
N ASP A 113 0.79 1.97 19.56
CA ASP A 113 0.12 3.22 19.91
C ASP A 113 -1.10 3.52 19.05
N ASN A 114 -1.23 2.88 17.88
CA ASN A 114 -2.36 3.07 16.98
C ASN A 114 -2.72 1.79 16.20
N PRO A 115 -3.39 0.83 16.83
CA PRO A 115 -3.77 -0.43 16.20
C PRO A 115 -4.96 -0.31 15.23
N PHE A 116 -5.63 0.85 15.18
CA PHE A 116 -6.87 1.02 14.41
C PHE A 116 -6.70 0.64 12.93
N GLY A 117 -5.63 1.13 12.29
CA GLY A 117 -5.38 0.83 10.88
C GLY A 117 -5.16 -0.65 10.60
N GLN A 118 -4.51 -1.36 11.52
CA GLN A 118 -4.30 -2.81 11.42
C GLN A 118 -5.63 -3.56 11.57
N ARG A 119 -6.45 -3.17 12.54
CA ARG A 119 -7.77 -3.77 12.79
C ARG A 119 -8.71 -3.56 11.60
N LEU A 120 -8.77 -2.32 11.06
CA LEU A 120 -9.58 -2.02 9.90
C LEU A 120 -9.21 -2.89 8.71
N THR A 121 -7.91 -2.97 8.40
CA THR A 121 -7.43 -3.79 7.29
C THR A 121 -7.73 -5.26 7.50
N THR A 122 -7.46 -5.78 8.71
CA THR A 122 -7.76 -7.17 9.08
C THR A 122 -9.26 -7.47 8.93
N TYR A 123 -10.12 -6.56 9.39
CA TYR A 123 -11.57 -6.69 9.26
C TYR A 123 -11.98 -6.75 7.78
N MET A 124 -11.51 -5.82 6.97
CA MET A 124 -11.87 -5.75 5.55
C MET A 124 -11.39 -6.98 4.78
N ILE A 125 -10.14 -7.41 5.01
CA ILE A 125 -9.57 -8.61 4.38
C ILE A 125 -10.34 -9.86 4.79
N SER A 126 -10.62 -10.03 6.09
CA SER A 126 -11.32 -11.22 6.62
C SER A 126 -12.76 -11.33 6.14
N ASN A 127 -13.39 -10.22 5.80
CA ASN A 127 -14.76 -10.17 5.30
C ASN A 127 -14.85 -9.99 3.78
N ASN A 128 -13.71 -10.03 3.07
CA ASN A 128 -13.64 -9.83 1.63
C ASN A 128 -14.34 -8.54 1.17
N ILE A 129 -13.97 -7.41 1.79
CA ILE A 129 -14.47 -6.07 1.48
C ILE A 129 -13.37 -5.30 0.76
N PRO A 130 -13.21 -5.45 -0.57
CA PRO A 130 -12.22 -4.68 -1.33
C PRO A 130 -12.71 -3.24 -1.54
N ASP A 131 -11.89 -2.27 -1.13
CA ASP A 131 -12.18 -0.85 -1.33
C ASP A 131 -10.89 -0.10 -1.63
N THR A 132 -10.88 0.68 -2.69
CA THR A 132 -9.69 1.43 -3.13
C THR A 132 -9.32 2.56 -2.17
N SER A 133 -10.22 3.02 -1.31
CA SER A 133 -9.89 3.96 -0.22
C SER A 133 -9.04 3.32 0.90
N VAL A 134 -9.02 1.99 0.94
CA VAL A 134 -8.16 1.17 1.80
C VAL A 134 -7.40 0.18 0.92
N PRO A 135 -6.40 0.62 0.17
CA PRO A 135 -5.78 -0.17 -0.91
C PRO A 135 -5.34 -1.57 -0.49
N MET A 136 -4.87 -1.73 0.75
CA MET A 136 -4.48 -3.04 1.28
C MET A 136 -5.61 -4.07 1.22
N SER A 137 -6.87 -3.65 1.35
CA SER A 137 -8.02 -4.55 1.27
C SER A 137 -8.20 -5.16 -0.12
N VAL A 138 -7.76 -4.43 -1.16
CA VAL A 138 -7.83 -4.91 -2.56
C VAL A 138 -6.91 -6.11 -2.77
N LEU A 139 -5.79 -6.20 -2.05
CA LEU A 139 -4.87 -7.34 -2.14
C LEU A 139 -5.49 -8.67 -1.70
N ALA A 140 -6.58 -8.66 -0.94
CA ALA A 140 -7.26 -9.89 -0.53
C ALA A 140 -7.73 -10.72 -1.73
N ASP A 141 -7.94 -10.07 -2.87
CA ASP A 141 -8.36 -10.70 -4.13
C ASP A 141 -7.17 -11.27 -4.96
N HIS A 142 -5.94 -11.10 -4.50
CA HIS A 142 -4.80 -11.73 -5.16
C HIS A 142 -4.82 -13.24 -4.97
N PRO A 143 -4.62 -14.07 -6.04
CA PRO A 143 -4.79 -15.51 -5.99
C PRO A 143 -3.86 -16.23 -4.99
N ASN A 144 -2.74 -15.62 -4.64
CA ASN A 144 -1.78 -16.18 -3.68
C ASN A 144 -1.21 -15.07 -2.79
N VAL A 145 -2.01 -14.59 -1.85
CA VAL A 145 -1.61 -13.57 -0.87
C VAL A 145 -1.50 -14.16 0.53
N LYS A 146 -0.48 -13.71 1.28
CA LYS A 146 -0.30 -14.01 2.71
C LYS A 146 -0.23 -12.70 3.49
N PHE A 147 -1.10 -12.58 4.47
CA PHE A 147 -1.07 -11.48 5.43
C PHE A 147 -0.53 -11.99 6.77
N ASN A 148 0.60 -11.44 7.18
CA ASN A 148 1.29 -11.79 8.42
C ASN A 148 1.08 -10.65 9.42
N PHE A 149 0.31 -10.89 10.47
CA PHE A 149 0.03 -9.92 11.51
C PHE A 149 0.81 -10.22 12.78
N TYR A 150 1.44 -9.20 13.33
CA TYR A 150 1.99 -9.25 14.67
C TYR A 150 0.84 -9.04 15.67
N ALA A 151 0.46 -10.09 16.39
CA ALA A 151 -0.73 -10.07 17.24
C ALA A 151 -0.75 -8.91 18.26
N PRO A 152 0.35 -8.59 18.97
CA PRO A 152 0.37 -7.42 19.85
C PRO A 152 0.12 -6.09 19.13
N GLY A 153 0.49 -5.99 17.84
CA GLY A 153 0.24 -4.80 17.01
C GLY A 153 -1.24 -4.58 16.64
N LEU A 154 -2.10 -5.57 16.84
CA LEU A 154 -3.55 -5.43 16.74
C LEU A 154 -4.17 -4.81 18.02
N GLY A 155 -3.39 -4.73 19.09
CA GLY A 155 -3.82 -4.23 20.38
C GLY A 155 -4.86 -5.10 21.06
N THR A 156 -5.34 -4.66 22.21
CA THR A 156 -6.43 -5.31 22.94
C THR A 156 -7.78 -4.73 22.55
N CYS A 157 -8.85 -5.51 22.73
CA CYS A 157 -10.22 -5.01 22.54
C CYS A 157 -10.80 -4.37 23.83
N SER A 158 -9.97 -4.08 24.82
CA SER A 158 -10.44 -3.35 26.01
C SER A 158 -10.77 -1.90 25.62
N VAL A 159 -11.97 -1.50 25.92
CA VAL A 159 -12.40 -0.10 25.79
C VAL A 159 -11.94 0.60 27.05
N GLU A 160 -10.85 1.34 26.99
CA GLU A 160 -10.47 2.27 28.04
C GLU A 160 -11.22 3.58 27.78
N MET A 161 -12.19 3.86 28.62
CA MET A 161 -12.84 5.18 28.65
C MET A 161 -12.04 6.08 29.57
N HIS A 162 -11.41 7.08 29.01
CA HIS A 162 -10.75 8.16 29.72
C HIS A 162 -11.69 9.36 29.84
#